data_241fb2f597036f09bfe3e372730c5a8a
#
_entry.id   241fb2f597036f09bfe3e372730c5a8a
#
_cell.length_a   1.000
_cell.length_b   1.000
_cell.length_c   1.000
_cell.angle_alpha   90.00
_cell.angle_beta   90.00
_cell.angle_gamma   90.00
#
_symmetry.space_group_name_H-M   'P 1'
#
loop_
_entity.id
_entity.type
_entity.pdbx_description
1 polymer ?
#
loop_
_entity_poly.entity_id
_entity_poly.type
_entity_poly.pdbx_seq_one_letter_code
_entity_poly.pdbx_strand_id
1 'polypeptide(L)'
;MKPSYKTTIFACFVGYIVQAIVNNFVPLLFITFQNSYSIPLSQITLLVTINFGVQLIVDLLSSLFVDKIGYRPSILVAQFCSAAGLLMLMFMPEIMDPFTGILLSVIVYAIGGGIIEVLISPIMESCPTDNKEKAMSLLHSFYCWGHVGVVLLSTLFFSLFGIENWKFLAFVWALVPIFNGIIFLKTPIAPLLAEDEKGMTLPELFKSKVFWLLMVMMLCAGASEQAVSQWASAFAEQGLGISKAMGDLVGPMSFAIFMGSARAFYGKYGDKHKMDTFMVASTALCIASYLLISLVPSPVISLIGCSLCGLSVGIMWTGTFSKAAVSLRTGGTAMFALLALAGDLGCSSGPTLVGFVSDAANGNMKLGILAGVVFPTVLILCLIFGKSIKIRKQ
;
A
#
# COMPACT_ATOMS: atom_id res chain seq x y z
N MET A 1 -21.33 13.98 29.38
CA MET A 1 -21.46 13.90 27.92
C MET A 1 -20.74 12.65 27.44
N LYS A 2 -21.39 11.77 26.64
CA LYS A 2 -20.70 10.65 26.01
C LYS A 2 -19.66 11.22 25.03
N PRO A 3 -18.43 10.75 25.04
CA PRO A 3 -17.39 11.25 24.09
C PRO A 3 -17.85 11.03 22.65
N SER A 4 -17.68 12.04 21.81
CA SER A 4 -18.02 11.92 20.39
C SER A 4 -16.86 11.26 19.64
N TYR A 5 -17.08 10.08 19.09
CA TYR A 5 -16.10 9.36 18.28
C TYR A 5 -16.01 9.86 16.82
N LYS A 6 -16.81 10.85 16.43
CA LYS A 6 -16.77 11.43 15.08
C LYS A 6 -15.37 11.99 14.72
N THR A 7 -14.73 12.63 15.69
CA THR A 7 -13.35 13.16 15.51
C THR A 7 -12.33 12.05 15.41
N THR A 8 -12.51 10.94 16.12
CA THR A 8 -11.63 9.75 16.00
C THR A 8 -11.77 9.10 14.64
N ILE A 9 -13.01 8.91 14.17
CA ILE A 9 -13.29 8.38 12.82
C ILE A 9 -12.66 9.27 11.74
N PHE A 10 -12.81 10.60 11.87
CA PHE A 10 -12.18 11.55 10.95
C PHE A 10 -10.65 11.44 11.00
N ALA A 11 -10.05 11.35 12.20
CA ALA A 11 -8.60 11.19 12.37
C ALA A 11 -8.10 9.87 11.73
N CYS A 12 -8.89 8.80 11.78
CA CYS A 12 -8.57 7.55 11.11
C CYS A 12 -8.56 7.71 9.57
N PHE A 13 -9.54 8.42 9.00
CA PHE A 13 -9.56 8.72 7.57
C PHE A 13 -8.33 9.54 7.14
N VAL A 14 -7.99 10.59 7.91
CA VAL A 14 -6.77 11.37 7.65
C VAL A 14 -5.52 10.51 7.84
N GLY A 15 -5.52 9.57 8.79
CA GLY A 15 -4.43 8.60 8.98
C GLY A 15 -4.13 7.79 7.72
N TYR A 16 -5.14 7.29 7.01
CA TYR A 16 -4.92 6.61 5.73
C TYR A 16 -4.51 7.55 4.59
N ILE A 17 -4.88 8.83 4.66
CA ILE A 17 -4.31 9.84 3.73
C ILE A 17 -2.81 10.03 4.03
N VAL A 18 -2.39 10.07 5.31
CA VAL A 18 -0.97 10.11 5.70
C VAL A 18 -0.23 8.88 5.17
N GLN A 19 -0.82 7.69 5.30
CA GLN A 19 -0.25 6.46 4.76
C GLN A 19 -0.10 6.54 3.23
N ALA A 20 -1.08 7.11 2.53
CA ALA A 20 -0.99 7.32 1.09
C ALA A 20 0.14 8.31 0.72
N ILE A 21 0.35 9.38 1.50
CA ILE A 21 1.47 10.32 1.29
C ILE A 21 2.81 9.60 1.45
N VAL A 22 2.98 8.86 2.56
CA VAL A 22 4.21 8.12 2.87
C VAL A 22 4.58 7.14 1.75
N ASN A 23 3.60 6.44 1.19
CA ASN A 23 3.87 5.41 0.19
C ASN A 23 3.94 5.91 -1.25
N ASN A 24 3.34 7.07 -1.57
CA ASN A 24 3.14 7.46 -2.97
C ASN A 24 3.78 8.80 -3.36
N PHE A 25 4.28 9.62 -2.41
CA PHE A 25 4.92 10.90 -2.75
C PHE A 25 6.32 10.71 -3.34
N VAL A 26 7.19 9.95 -2.68
CA VAL A 26 8.58 9.73 -3.15
C VAL A 26 8.66 9.04 -4.50
N PRO A 27 7.80 8.07 -4.87
CA PRO A 27 7.76 7.51 -6.21
C PRO A 27 7.60 8.53 -7.34
N LEU A 28 6.90 9.63 -7.11
CA LEU A 28 6.76 10.72 -8.09
C LEU A 28 8.07 11.48 -8.34
N LEU A 29 9.06 11.31 -7.47
CA LEU A 29 10.35 12.02 -7.50
C LEU A 29 11.51 11.14 -8.01
N PHE A 30 11.29 9.87 -8.36
CA PHE A 30 12.36 8.94 -8.74
C PHE A 30 13.23 9.48 -9.86
N ILE A 31 12.63 9.93 -10.95
CA ILE A 31 13.36 10.51 -12.08
C ILE A 31 14.05 11.83 -11.69
N THR A 32 13.42 12.63 -10.83
CA THR A 32 14.02 13.85 -10.30
C THR A 32 15.27 13.54 -9.49
N PHE A 33 15.25 12.50 -8.65
CA PHE A 33 16.43 12.07 -7.88
C PHE A 33 17.55 11.55 -8.79
N GLN A 34 17.20 10.78 -9.84
CA GLN A 34 18.18 10.33 -10.83
C GLN A 34 18.85 11.54 -11.53
N ASN A 35 18.07 12.50 -11.99
CA ASN A 35 18.58 13.63 -12.76
C ASN A 35 19.30 14.68 -11.91
N SER A 36 18.76 15.02 -10.74
CA SER A 36 19.29 16.10 -9.90
C SER A 36 20.49 15.68 -9.04
N TYR A 37 20.51 14.39 -8.60
CA TYR A 37 21.54 13.89 -7.69
C TYR A 37 22.37 12.76 -8.31
N SER A 38 22.16 12.43 -9.58
CA SER A 38 22.84 11.32 -10.26
C SER A 38 22.73 9.97 -9.53
N ILE A 39 21.60 9.75 -8.83
CA ILE A 39 21.34 8.50 -8.09
C ILE A 39 20.98 7.41 -9.10
N PRO A 40 21.71 6.27 -9.14
CA PRO A 40 21.43 5.18 -10.06
C PRO A 40 20.11 4.47 -9.72
N LEU A 41 19.51 3.81 -10.73
CA LEU A 41 18.22 3.13 -10.61
C LEU A 41 18.22 2.04 -9.53
N SER A 42 19.33 1.34 -9.35
CA SER A 42 19.49 0.35 -8.27
C SER A 42 19.35 0.97 -6.87
N GLN A 43 19.87 2.17 -6.65
CA GLN A 43 19.69 2.89 -5.39
C GLN A 43 18.25 3.42 -5.24
N ILE A 44 17.62 3.90 -6.31
CA ILE A 44 16.18 4.24 -6.30
C ILE A 44 15.34 3.02 -5.90
N THR A 45 15.68 1.85 -6.45
CA THR A 45 15.03 0.58 -6.09
C THR A 45 15.17 0.27 -4.59
N LEU A 46 16.34 0.53 -4.00
CA LEU A 46 16.56 0.35 -2.57
C LEU A 46 15.67 1.27 -1.71
N LEU A 47 15.36 2.49 -2.16
CA LEU A 47 14.43 3.36 -1.43
C LEU A 47 13.05 2.70 -1.29
N VAL A 48 12.54 2.08 -2.35
CA VAL A 48 11.26 1.36 -2.32
C VAL A 48 11.35 0.14 -1.41
N THR A 49 12.40 -0.67 -1.61
CA THR A 49 12.65 -1.89 -0.82
C THR A 49 12.73 -1.58 0.67
N ILE A 50 13.47 -0.54 1.04
CA ILE A 50 13.66 -0.12 2.44
C ILE A 50 12.36 0.47 3.00
N ASN A 51 11.61 1.26 2.22
CA ASN A 51 10.34 1.81 2.69
C ASN A 51 9.39 0.70 3.17
N PHE A 52 9.10 -0.27 2.32
CA PHE A 52 8.20 -1.38 2.70
C PHE A 52 8.86 -2.38 3.65
N GLY A 53 10.16 -2.61 3.53
CA GLY A 53 10.90 -3.45 4.47
C GLY A 53 10.90 -2.92 5.90
N VAL A 54 11.02 -1.60 6.08
CA VAL A 54 10.89 -0.95 7.39
C VAL A 54 9.45 -1.05 7.91
N GLN A 55 8.44 -0.80 7.07
CA GLN A 55 7.05 -0.95 7.47
C GLN A 55 6.78 -2.38 7.96
N LEU A 56 7.18 -3.38 7.21
CA LEU A 56 7.06 -4.80 7.58
C LEU A 56 7.70 -5.13 8.94
N ILE A 57 8.90 -4.60 9.22
CA ILE A 57 9.57 -4.80 10.52
C ILE A 57 8.79 -4.10 11.62
N VAL A 58 8.32 -2.89 11.37
CA VAL A 58 7.55 -2.09 12.32
C VAL A 58 6.21 -2.74 12.62
N ASP A 59 5.52 -3.32 11.64
CA ASP A 59 4.27 -4.04 11.83
C ASP A 59 4.44 -5.22 12.75
N LEU A 60 5.51 -6.01 12.50
CA LEU A 60 5.86 -7.13 13.37
C LEU A 60 6.15 -6.68 14.80
N LEU A 61 6.95 -5.64 14.97
CA LEU A 61 7.29 -5.10 16.29
C LEU A 61 6.07 -4.45 16.97
N SER A 62 5.24 -3.73 16.23
CA SER A 62 4.03 -3.07 16.74
C SER A 62 3.06 -4.08 17.35
N SER A 63 2.92 -5.25 16.76
CA SER A 63 2.09 -6.34 17.31
C SER A 63 2.54 -6.81 18.71
N LEU A 64 3.79 -6.56 19.08
CA LEU A 64 4.37 -6.94 20.38
C LEU A 64 4.34 -5.82 21.42
N PHE A 65 4.38 -4.57 20.97
CA PHE A 65 4.60 -3.42 21.86
C PHE A 65 3.39 -2.50 22.02
N VAL A 66 2.51 -2.41 21.01
CA VAL A 66 1.38 -1.46 21.01
C VAL A 66 0.45 -1.68 22.21
N ASP A 67 0.14 -2.92 22.54
CA ASP A 67 -0.73 -3.23 23.69
C ASP A 67 -0.12 -2.80 25.03
N LYS A 68 1.21 -2.75 25.14
CA LYS A 68 1.93 -2.31 26.35
C LYS A 68 2.07 -0.79 26.44
N ILE A 69 2.32 -0.14 25.32
CA ILE A 69 2.54 1.31 25.21
C ILE A 69 1.20 2.05 25.18
N GLY A 70 0.18 1.43 24.59
CA GLY A 70 -1.16 2.00 24.38
C GLY A 70 -1.30 2.67 23.01
N TYR A 71 -2.53 2.71 22.52
CA TYR A 71 -2.85 3.20 21.16
C TYR A 71 -2.53 4.68 20.96
N ARG A 72 -2.83 5.53 21.94
CA ARG A 72 -2.60 6.98 21.79
C ARG A 72 -1.12 7.35 21.67
N PRO A 73 -0.22 6.94 22.57
CA PRO A 73 1.20 7.21 22.40
C PRO A 73 1.74 6.67 21.08
N SER A 74 1.35 5.45 20.71
CA SER A 74 1.82 4.81 19.48
C SER A 74 1.40 5.56 18.21
N ILE A 75 0.12 5.99 18.11
CA ILE A 75 -0.34 6.76 16.95
C ILE A 75 0.29 8.16 16.89
N LEU A 76 0.60 8.78 18.03
CA LEU A 76 1.33 10.06 18.06
C LEU A 76 2.76 9.92 17.59
N VAL A 77 3.46 8.85 18.00
CA VAL A 77 4.80 8.52 17.48
C VAL A 77 4.74 8.29 15.99
N ALA A 78 3.73 7.58 15.48
CA ALA A 78 3.53 7.36 14.06
C ALA A 78 3.41 8.66 13.26
N GLN A 79 2.54 9.57 13.73
CA GLN A 79 2.35 10.88 13.09
C GLN A 79 3.63 11.73 13.16
N PHE A 80 4.34 11.70 14.29
CA PHE A 80 5.61 12.38 14.44
C PHE A 80 6.67 11.85 13.46
N CYS A 81 6.86 10.53 13.38
CA CYS A 81 7.82 9.94 12.45
C CYS A 81 7.47 10.25 10.99
N SER A 82 6.19 10.17 10.61
CA SER A 82 5.74 10.52 9.27
C SER A 82 6.06 11.98 8.93
N ALA A 83 5.76 12.90 9.84
CA ALA A 83 6.07 14.33 9.68
C ALA A 83 7.57 14.58 9.64
N ALA A 84 8.32 14.03 10.59
CA ALA A 84 9.76 14.22 10.70
C ALA A 84 10.48 13.70 9.45
N GLY A 85 10.14 12.51 8.95
CA GLY A 85 10.75 11.97 7.75
C GLY A 85 10.47 12.80 6.49
N LEU A 86 9.24 13.33 6.33
CA LEU A 86 8.90 14.25 5.24
C LEU A 86 9.64 15.58 5.35
N LEU A 87 9.84 16.12 6.56
CA LEU A 87 10.67 17.32 6.79
C LEU A 87 12.15 17.02 6.55
N MET A 88 12.65 15.87 6.95
CA MET A 88 14.03 15.45 6.67
C MET A 88 14.32 15.39 5.17
N LEU A 89 13.37 14.94 4.34
CA LEU A 89 13.51 14.98 2.88
C LEU A 89 13.85 16.38 2.34
N MET A 90 13.39 17.43 2.99
CA MET A 90 13.68 18.81 2.60
C MET A 90 15.15 19.21 2.81
N PHE A 91 15.78 18.74 3.89
CA PHE A 91 17.07 19.23 4.34
C PHE A 91 18.22 18.21 4.18
N MET A 92 17.96 16.92 4.44
CA MET A 92 19.01 15.90 4.52
C MET A 92 19.80 15.70 3.22
N PRO A 93 19.18 15.72 2.03
CA PRO A 93 19.93 15.60 0.77
C PRO A 93 20.93 16.73 0.49
N GLU A 94 20.80 17.86 1.19
CA GLU A 94 21.70 19.02 1.06
C GLU A 94 22.81 19.04 2.13
N ILE A 95 22.62 18.34 3.25
CA ILE A 95 23.55 18.39 4.39
C ILE A 95 24.55 17.23 4.31
N MET A 96 24.18 16.13 3.68
CA MET A 96 24.99 14.93 3.54
C MET A 96 24.93 14.38 2.12
N ASP A 97 25.52 13.19 1.89
CA ASP A 97 25.35 12.49 0.63
C ASP A 97 23.87 12.37 0.28
N PRO A 98 23.42 12.83 -0.91
CA PRO A 98 22.00 12.93 -1.26
C PRO A 98 21.23 11.61 -1.12
N PHE A 99 21.80 10.49 -1.56
CA PHE A 99 21.14 9.21 -1.43
C PHE A 99 20.95 8.82 0.03
N THR A 100 21.99 8.97 0.85
CA THR A 100 21.93 8.68 2.28
C THR A 100 20.91 9.58 3.00
N GLY A 101 20.85 10.86 2.65
CA GLY A 101 19.88 11.82 3.19
C GLY A 101 18.42 11.43 2.87
N ILE A 102 18.17 11.07 1.61
CA ILE A 102 16.85 10.58 1.18
C ILE A 102 16.52 9.26 1.89
N LEU A 103 17.46 8.32 1.94
CA LEU A 103 17.26 7.02 2.57
C LEU A 103 16.90 7.13 4.05
N LEU A 104 17.62 7.94 4.82
CA LEU A 104 17.30 8.18 6.22
C LEU A 104 15.92 8.81 6.40
N SER A 105 15.56 9.74 5.53
CA SER A 105 14.22 10.35 5.52
C SER A 105 13.12 9.31 5.27
N VAL A 106 13.35 8.43 4.28
CA VAL A 106 12.47 7.31 3.94
C VAL A 106 12.31 6.37 5.14
N ILE A 107 13.39 5.98 5.79
CA ILE A 107 13.34 5.10 6.97
C ILE A 107 12.47 5.72 8.07
N VAL A 108 12.66 7.01 8.36
CA VAL A 108 11.93 7.68 9.44
C VAL A 108 10.42 7.76 9.13
N TYR A 109 10.03 8.18 7.93
CA TYR A 109 8.60 8.22 7.63
C TYR A 109 7.99 6.82 7.44
N ALA A 110 8.78 5.83 6.99
CA ALA A 110 8.31 4.45 6.87
C ALA A 110 8.00 3.82 8.25
N ILE A 111 8.76 4.18 9.29
CA ILE A 111 8.40 3.81 10.68
C ILE A 111 7.01 4.37 11.02
N GLY A 112 6.75 5.64 10.68
CA GLY A 112 5.44 6.24 10.87
C GLY A 112 4.34 5.51 10.11
N GLY A 113 4.60 5.19 8.84
CA GLY A 113 3.69 4.45 7.96
C GLY A 113 3.30 3.09 8.52
N GLY A 114 4.27 2.26 8.90
CA GLY A 114 4.02 0.94 9.48
C GLY A 114 3.17 1.02 10.76
N ILE A 115 3.50 1.90 11.70
CA ILE A 115 2.68 2.07 12.91
C ILE A 115 1.25 2.51 12.57
N ILE A 116 1.06 3.41 11.58
CA ILE A 116 -0.28 3.83 11.11
C ILE A 116 -1.06 2.63 10.60
N GLU A 117 -0.45 1.80 9.78
CA GLU A 117 -1.09 0.63 9.16
C GLU A 117 -1.63 -0.34 10.20
N VAL A 118 -0.85 -0.64 11.22
CA VAL A 118 -1.25 -1.52 12.34
C VAL A 118 -2.35 -0.91 13.19
N LEU A 119 -2.35 0.41 13.43
CA LEU A 119 -3.18 1.03 14.45
C LEU A 119 -4.52 1.56 13.94
N ILE A 120 -4.58 2.09 12.72
CA ILE A 120 -5.76 2.83 12.26
C ILE A 120 -6.99 1.94 12.16
N SER A 121 -6.86 0.72 11.63
CA SER A 121 -7.98 -0.23 11.51
C SER A 121 -8.52 -0.64 12.88
N PRO A 122 -7.70 -1.07 13.85
CA PRO A 122 -8.14 -1.32 15.21
C PRO A 122 -8.79 -0.12 15.90
N ILE A 123 -8.23 1.08 15.79
CA ILE A 123 -8.84 2.29 16.38
C ILE A 123 -10.23 2.54 15.77
N MET A 124 -10.39 2.35 14.46
CA MET A 124 -11.69 2.48 13.80
C MET A 124 -12.66 1.40 14.25
N GLU A 125 -12.22 0.16 14.40
CA GLU A 125 -13.04 -0.96 14.87
C GLU A 125 -13.55 -0.75 16.31
N SER A 126 -12.75 -0.11 17.16
CA SER A 126 -13.15 0.23 18.53
C SER A 126 -14.21 1.34 18.60
N CYS A 127 -14.36 2.14 17.52
CA CYS A 127 -15.34 3.21 17.50
C CYS A 127 -16.79 2.66 17.47
N PRO A 128 -17.72 3.20 18.25
CA PRO A 128 -19.14 2.83 18.16
C PRO A 128 -19.71 3.36 16.84
N THR A 129 -19.95 2.44 15.91
CA THR A 129 -20.58 2.71 14.60
C THR A 129 -21.74 1.75 14.41
N ASP A 130 -22.79 2.20 13.71
CA ASP A 130 -23.99 1.39 13.43
C ASP A 130 -23.68 0.20 12.50
N ASN A 131 -22.65 0.33 11.66
CA ASN A 131 -22.19 -0.71 10.74
C ASN A 131 -20.67 -0.66 10.62
N LYS A 132 -19.99 -1.55 11.32
CA LYS A 132 -18.52 -1.64 11.36
C LYS A 132 -17.92 -2.04 10.01
N GLU A 133 -18.52 -2.99 9.30
CA GLU A 133 -18.04 -3.44 7.98
C GLU A 133 -18.05 -2.28 6.97
N LYS A 134 -19.14 -1.49 6.96
CA LYS A 134 -19.24 -0.31 6.11
C LYS A 134 -18.19 0.75 6.48
N ALA A 135 -18.00 0.99 7.79
CA ALA A 135 -17.02 1.94 8.29
C ALA A 135 -15.59 1.53 7.90
N MET A 136 -15.25 0.25 8.03
CA MET A 136 -13.96 -0.31 7.61
C MET A 136 -13.76 -0.24 6.09
N SER A 137 -14.76 -0.61 5.30
CA SER A 137 -14.71 -0.50 3.85
C SER A 137 -14.48 0.94 3.39
N LEU A 138 -15.18 1.89 4.02
CA LEU A 138 -14.99 3.31 3.75
C LEU A 138 -13.58 3.76 4.14
N LEU A 139 -13.09 3.35 5.30
CA LEU A 139 -11.74 3.65 5.77
C LEU A 139 -10.69 3.23 4.75
N HIS A 140 -10.71 1.98 4.31
CA HIS A 140 -9.75 1.48 3.31
C HIS A 140 -9.88 2.16 1.94
N SER A 141 -11.05 2.71 1.59
CA SER A 141 -11.18 3.51 0.38
C SER A 141 -10.44 4.85 0.47
N PHE A 142 -10.28 5.41 1.69
CA PHE A 142 -9.55 6.67 1.89
C PHE A 142 -8.06 6.56 1.56
N TYR A 143 -7.45 5.39 1.66
CA TYR A 143 -6.11 5.17 1.13
C TYR A 143 -6.05 5.41 -0.39
N CYS A 144 -6.99 4.83 -1.14
CA CYS A 144 -7.04 5.00 -2.60
C CYS A 144 -7.30 6.46 -2.99
N TRP A 145 -8.25 7.12 -2.33
CA TRP A 145 -8.53 8.53 -2.56
C TRP A 145 -7.40 9.44 -2.09
N GLY A 146 -6.71 9.07 -1.01
CA GLY A 146 -5.48 9.70 -0.56
C GLY A 146 -4.39 9.60 -1.63
N HIS A 147 -4.19 8.43 -2.22
CA HIS A 147 -3.25 8.23 -3.32
C HIS A 147 -3.59 9.13 -4.52
N VAL A 148 -4.86 9.14 -4.97
CA VAL A 148 -5.31 10.07 -6.03
C VAL A 148 -5.01 11.51 -5.66
N GLY A 149 -5.32 11.92 -4.42
CA GLY A 149 -5.06 13.27 -3.92
C GLY A 149 -3.56 13.63 -3.93
N VAL A 150 -2.71 12.72 -3.47
CA VAL A 150 -1.24 12.92 -3.47
C VAL A 150 -0.73 13.13 -4.88
N VAL A 151 -1.09 12.27 -5.82
CA VAL A 151 -0.62 12.40 -7.21
C VAL A 151 -1.16 13.67 -7.84
N LEU A 152 -2.47 13.92 -7.77
CA LEU A 152 -3.12 15.07 -8.40
C LEU A 152 -2.55 16.40 -7.87
N LEU A 153 -2.50 16.56 -6.54
CA LEU A 153 -2.03 17.81 -5.92
C LEU A 153 -0.54 18.00 -6.12
N SER A 154 0.26 16.91 -6.10
CA SER A 154 1.69 17.00 -6.38
C SER A 154 1.94 17.37 -7.85
N THR A 155 1.25 16.75 -8.79
CA THR A 155 1.36 17.07 -10.23
C THR A 155 0.93 18.51 -10.51
N LEU A 156 -0.17 18.97 -9.90
CA LEU A 156 -0.62 20.35 -10.02
C LEU A 156 0.44 21.34 -9.45
N PHE A 157 0.99 21.03 -8.29
CA PHE A 157 2.05 21.84 -7.69
C PHE A 157 3.29 21.92 -8.60
N PHE A 158 3.76 20.79 -9.13
CA PHE A 158 4.90 20.76 -10.05
C PHE A 158 4.63 21.51 -11.35
N SER A 159 3.41 21.46 -11.87
CA SER A 159 3.01 22.18 -13.08
C SER A 159 2.96 23.68 -12.86
N LEU A 160 2.63 24.17 -11.66
CA LEU A 160 2.52 25.59 -11.34
C LEU A 160 3.84 26.21 -10.85
N PHE A 161 4.60 25.46 -10.07
CA PHE A 161 5.77 25.97 -9.35
C PHE A 161 7.10 25.33 -9.80
N GLY A 162 7.07 24.35 -10.69
CA GLY A 162 8.24 23.61 -11.14
C GLY A 162 8.59 22.42 -10.23
N ILE A 163 9.18 21.37 -10.84
CA ILE A 163 9.58 20.16 -10.12
C ILE A 163 10.74 20.41 -9.15
N GLU A 164 11.57 21.42 -9.39
CA GLU A 164 12.68 21.84 -8.54
C GLU A 164 12.22 22.26 -7.13
N ASN A 165 10.95 22.64 -6.98
CA ASN A 165 10.34 23.03 -5.71
C ASN A 165 9.76 21.83 -4.92
N TRP A 166 10.08 20.58 -5.30
CA TRP A 166 9.57 19.37 -4.63
C TRP A 166 9.85 19.34 -3.11
N LYS A 167 10.93 19.94 -2.66
CA LYS A 167 11.27 20.06 -1.23
C LYS A 167 10.23 20.86 -0.45
N PHE A 168 9.74 21.95 -1.05
CA PHE A 168 8.67 22.73 -0.44
C PHE A 168 7.36 21.93 -0.39
N LEU A 169 7.08 21.14 -1.42
CA LEU A 169 5.93 20.25 -1.41
C LEU A 169 6.04 19.15 -0.33
N ALA A 170 7.25 18.63 -0.07
CA ALA A 170 7.48 17.71 1.04
C ALA A 170 7.13 18.36 2.40
N PHE A 171 7.48 19.66 2.58
CA PHE A 171 7.04 20.42 3.75
C PHE A 171 5.51 20.52 3.84
N VAL A 172 4.83 20.83 2.74
CA VAL A 172 3.36 20.91 2.69
C VAL A 172 2.72 19.57 3.08
N TRP A 173 3.24 18.46 2.54
CA TRP A 173 2.76 17.12 2.91
C TRP A 173 3.03 16.79 4.37
N ALA A 174 4.12 17.26 4.97
CA ALA A 174 4.41 17.06 6.39
C ALA A 174 3.38 17.74 7.32
N LEU A 175 2.67 18.76 6.86
CA LEU A 175 1.60 19.41 7.64
C LEU A 175 0.42 18.48 7.89
N VAL A 176 0.16 17.48 7.02
CA VAL A 176 -0.96 16.55 7.15
C VAL A 176 -0.78 15.65 8.38
N PRO A 177 0.32 14.91 8.57
CA PRO A 177 0.54 14.13 9.80
C PRO A 177 0.66 15.03 11.05
N ILE A 178 1.21 16.24 10.97
CA ILE A 178 1.22 17.19 12.10
C ILE A 178 -0.21 17.51 12.53
N PHE A 179 -1.07 17.90 11.59
CA PHE A 179 -2.47 18.17 11.84
C PHE A 179 -3.20 16.97 12.44
N ASN A 180 -2.98 15.78 11.85
CA ASN A 180 -3.60 14.55 12.34
C ASN A 180 -3.13 14.16 13.74
N GLY A 181 -1.85 14.36 14.04
CA GLY A 181 -1.29 14.19 15.39
C GLY A 181 -1.98 15.08 16.43
N ILE A 182 -2.21 16.35 16.09
CA ILE A 182 -2.94 17.30 16.97
C ILE A 182 -4.38 16.82 17.22
N ILE A 183 -5.05 16.27 16.21
CA ILE A 183 -6.39 15.68 16.38
C ILE A 183 -6.32 14.50 17.34
N PHE A 184 -5.40 13.54 17.13
CA PHE A 184 -5.25 12.36 17.98
C PHE A 184 -4.89 12.66 19.43
N LEU A 185 -4.28 13.81 19.72
CA LEU A 185 -4.05 14.24 21.11
C LEU A 185 -5.35 14.36 21.93
N LYS A 186 -6.44 14.78 21.28
CA LYS A 186 -7.71 15.14 21.95
C LYS A 186 -8.86 14.16 21.68
N THR A 187 -8.74 13.27 20.69
CA THR A 187 -9.82 12.33 20.34
C THR A 187 -9.97 11.21 21.38
N PRO A 188 -11.17 10.74 21.69
CA PRO A 188 -11.35 9.54 22.49
C PRO A 188 -10.91 8.30 21.72
N ILE A 189 -10.08 7.44 22.31
CA ILE A 189 -9.71 6.13 21.79
C ILE A 189 -10.23 5.09 22.76
N ALA A 190 -11.12 4.22 22.31
CA ALA A 190 -11.67 3.16 23.12
C ALA A 190 -10.67 1.98 23.21
N PRO A 191 -10.66 1.24 24.34
CA PRO A 191 -9.92 -0.02 24.43
C PRO A 191 -10.53 -1.06 23.47
N LEU A 192 -9.67 -1.89 22.89
CA LEU A 192 -10.03 -2.79 21.79
C LEU A 192 -10.51 -4.17 22.21
N LEU A 193 -10.27 -4.60 23.44
CA LEU A 193 -10.49 -5.97 23.88
C LEU A 193 -11.80 -6.12 24.64
N ALA A 194 -12.70 -6.89 24.05
CA ALA A 194 -13.66 -7.70 24.79
C ALA A 194 -13.00 -9.07 25.08
N GLU A 195 -13.05 -9.49 26.31
CA GLU A 195 -12.20 -10.51 26.93
C GLU A 195 -12.43 -11.97 26.54
N ASP A 196 -13.12 -12.46 25.59
CA ASP A 196 -13.50 -13.90 25.58
C ASP A 196 -13.42 -14.71 24.28
N GLU A 197 -12.76 -14.29 23.19
CA GLU A 197 -12.58 -15.18 22.03
C GLU A 197 -11.16 -15.72 21.92
N LYS A 198 -10.97 -17.01 22.18
CA LYS A 198 -9.71 -17.75 21.93
C LYS A 198 -9.63 -18.10 20.45
N GLY A 199 -8.85 -17.33 19.68
CA GLY A 199 -8.48 -17.67 18.31
C GLY A 199 -7.48 -18.84 18.23
N MET A 200 -7.20 -19.32 17.01
CA MET A 200 -6.14 -20.31 16.77
C MET A 200 -4.80 -19.79 17.28
N THR A 201 -4.02 -20.66 17.88
CA THR A 201 -2.64 -20.36 18.28
C THR A 201 -1.72 -20.29 17.05
N LEU A 202 -0.60 -19.58 17.15
CA LEU A 202 0.40 -19.53 16.08
C LEU A 202 0.85 -20.91 15.58
N PRO A 203 1.15 -21.91 16.46
CA PRO A 203 1.49 -23.24 16.01
C PRO A 203 0.36 -23.96 15.22
N GLU A 204 -0.90 -23.71 15.56
CA GLU A 204 -2.04 -24.28 14.84
C GLU A 204 -2.20 -23.63 13.45
N LEU A 205 -2.03 -22.31 13.34
CA LEU A 205 -2.01 -21.61 12.07
C LEU A 205 -0.92 -22.15 11.14
N PHE A 206 0.31 -22.26 11.63
CA PHE A 206 1.45 -22.74 10.84
C PHE A 206 1.34 -24.22 10.44
N LYS A 207 0.56 -25.03 11.12
CA LYS A 207 0.24 -26.42 10.71
C LYS A 207 -0.79 -26.48 9.57
N SER A 208 -1.55 -25.41 9.34
CA SER A 208 -2.60 -25.37 8.33
C SER A 208 -2.04 -25.13 6.93
N LYS A 209 -2.24 -26.09 6.01
CA LYS A 209 -1.89 -25.90 4.59
C LYS A 209 -2.69 -24.78 3.93
N VAL A 210 -3.95 -24.58 4.36
CA VAL A 210 -4.81 -23.50 3.89
C VAL A 210 -4.24 -22.15 4.28
N PHE A 211 -3.69 -22.02 5.49
CA PHE A 211 -3.06 -20.81 5.96
C PHE A 211 -1.86 -20.43 5.08
N TRP A 212 -0.96 -21.36 4.77
CA TRP A 212 0.18 -21.10 3.89
C TRP A 212 -0.23 -20.72 2.48
N LEU A 213 -1.30 -21.35 1.94
CA LEU A 213 -1.86 -20.94 0.65
C LEU A 213 -2.33 -19.49 0.68
N LEU A 214 -3.04 -19.10 1.73
CA LEU A 214 -3.51 -17.73 1.91
C LEU A 214 -2.35 -16.73 2.09
N MET A 215 -1.28 -17.11 2.79
CA MET A 215 -0.05 -16.33 2.93
C MET A 215 0.58 -16.03 1.56
N VAL A 216 0.74 -17.06 0.72
CA VAL A 216 1.28 -16.90 -0.65
C VAL A 216 0.35 -16.02 -1.50
N MET A 217 -0.96 -16.22 -1.39
CA MET A 217 -1.93 -15.39 -2.11
C MET A 217 -1.83 -13.91 -1.70
N MET A 218 -1.66 -13.63 -0.41
CA MET A 218 -1.56 -12.29 0.12
C MET A 218 -0.25 -11.61 -0.32
N LEU A 219 0.87 -12.33 -0.25
CA LEU A 219 2.16 -11.87 -0.79
C LEU A 219 2.03 -11.50 -2.27
N CYS A 220 1.45 -12.39 -3.07
CA CYS A 220 1.27 -12.14 -4.50
C CYS A 220 0.30 -10.99 -4.78
N ALA A 221 -0.72 -10.77 -3.94
CA ALA A 221 -1.63 -9.64 -4.07
C ALA A 221 -0.90 -8.31 -3.87
N GLY A 222 -0.15 -8.16 -2.76
CA GLY A 222 0.65 -6.98 -2.48
C GLY A 222 1.73 -6.72 -3.54
N ALA A 223 2.45 -7.77 -3.94
CA ALA A 223 3.47 -7.66 -4.98
C ALA A 223 2.89 -7.23 -6.33
N SER A 224 1.73 -7.79 -6.74
CA SER A 224 1.09 -7.42 -8.01
C SER A 224 0.58 -5.99 -8.03
N GLU A 225 0.16 -5.46 -6.89
CA GLU A 225 -0.28 -4.07 -6.75
C GLU A 225 0.91 -3.12 -6.82
N GLN A 226 1.90 -3.32 -5.96
CA GLN A 226 2.98 -2.36 -5.77
C GLN A 226 4.03 -2.41 -6.89
N ALA A 227 4.23 -3.54 -7.56
CA ALA A 227 5.16 -3.65 -8.68
C ALA A 227 4.85 -2.69 -9.84
N VAL A 228 3.57 -2.38 -10.09
CA VAL A 228 3.17 -1.38 -11.10
C VAL A 228 2.99 -0.02 -10.47
N SER A 229 2.29 0.07 -9.34
CA SER A 229 1.95 1.33 -8.68
C SER A 229 3.18 2.19 -8.36
N GLN A 230 4.23 1.61 -7.79
CA GLN A 230 5.44 2.32 -7.38
C GLN A 230 6.25 2.86 -8.57
N TRP A 231 6.23 2.17 -9.69
CA TRP A 231 6.99 2.56 -10.88
C TRP A 231 6.16 3.29 -11.93
N ALA A 232 4.84 3.46 -11.75
CA ALA A 232 3.93 3.97 -12.78
C ALA A 232 4.31 5.36 -13.30
N SER A 233 4.72 6.29 -12.43
CA SER A 233 5.18 7.63 -12.82
C SER A 233 6.50 7.56 -13.61
N ALA A 234 7.52 6.89 -13.05
CA ALA A 234 8.82 6.75 -13.70
C ALA A 234 8.72 5.98 -15.03
N PHE A 235 7.87 4.96 -15.09
CA PHE A 235 7.58 4.22 -16.32
C PHE A 235 6.95 5.10 -17.39
N ALA A 236 5.97 5.94 -17.05
CA ALA A 236 5.34 6.85 -18.00
C ALA A 236 6.34 7.88 -18.53
N GLU A 237 7.15 8.47 -17.67
CA GLU A 237 8.12 9.49 -18.03
C GLU A 237 9.32 8.89 -18.80
N GLN A 238 10.02 7.94 -18.20
CA GLN A 238 11.26 7.39 -18.76
C GLN A 238 11.03 6.25 -19.75
N GLY A 239 10.06 5.37 -19.43
CA GLY A 239 9.79 4.19 -20.26
C GLY A 239 8.97 4.49 -21.50
N LEU A 240 8.12 5.51 -21.48
CA LEU A 240 7.23 5.88 -22.59
C LEU A 240 7.51 7.27 -23.17
N GLY A 241 8.39 8.06 -22.57
CA GLY A 241 8.74 9.40 -23.05
C GLY A 241 7.62 10.43 -22.96
N ILE A 242 6.69 10.25 -22.02
CA ILE A 242 5.55 11.14 -21.79
C ILE A 242 5.94 12.22 -20.80
N SER A 243 5.41 13.44 -20.95
CA SER A 243 5.68 14.51 -19.99
C SER A 243 5.28 14.08 -18.58
N LYS A 244 6.05 14.52 -17.57
CA LYS A 244 5.80 14.14 -16.17
C LYS A 244 4.37 14.38 -15.73
N ALA A 245 3.80 15.56 -16.02
CA ALA A 245 2.43 15.88 -15.62
C ALA A 245 1.39 14.88 -16.20
N MET A 246 1.51 14.57 -17.48
CA MET A 246 0.65 13.57 -18.10
C MET A 246 0.94 12.16 -17.60
N GLY A 247 2.21 11.83 -17.39
CA GLY A 247 2.64 10.55 -16.86
C GLY A 247 2.06 10.27 -15.47
N ASP A 248 2.12 11.24 -14.56
CA ASP A 248 1.56 11.15 -13.21
C ASP A 248 0.03 11.01 -13.22
N LEU A 249 -0.67 11.77 -14.08
CA LEU A 249 -2.12 11.70 -14.18
C LEU A 249 -2.62 10.39 -14.80
N VAL A 250 -1.97 9.90 -15.83
CA VAL A 250 -2.41 8.71 -16.58
C VAL A 250 -1.80 7.42 -16.03
N GLY A 251 -0.64 7.48 -15.35
CA GLY A 251 -0.01 6.35 -14.68
C GLY A 251 -0.61 6.12 -13.28
N PRO A 252 0.02 6.67 -12.23
CA PRO A 252 -0.35 6.36 -10.85
C PRO A 252 -1.73 6.87 -10.44
N MET A 253 -2.19 8.04 -10.93
CA MET A 253 -3.51 8.55 -10.56
C MET A 253 -4.63 7.69 -11.16
N SER A 254 -4.53 7.31 -12.45
CA SER A 254 -5.55 6.45 -13.05
C SER A 254 -5.55 5.06 -12.42
N PHE A 255 -4.37 4.51 -12.12
CA PHE A 255 -4.24 3.26 -11.36
C PHE A 255 -5.03 3.33 -10.04
N ALA A 256 -4.83 4.39 -9.25
CA ALA A 256 -5.49 4.57 -7.97
C ALA A 256 -7.01 4.77 -8.09
N ILE A 257 -7.48 5.52 -9.09
CA ILE A 257 -8.92 5.69 -9.37
C ILE A 257 -9.58 4.36 -9.71
N PHE A 258 -8.97 3.58 -10.61
CA PHE A 258 -9.52 2.29 -11.01
C PHE A 258 -9.48 1.27 -9.86
N MET A 259 -8.42 1.28 -9.03
CA MET A 259 -8.33 0.45 -7.83
C MET A 259 -9.41 0.81 -6.81
N GLY A 260 -9.61 2.09 -6.52
CA GLY A 260 -10.67 2.58 -5.62
C GLY A 260 -12.06 2.24 -6.15
N SER A 261 -12.27 2.36 -7.47
CA SER A 261 -13.52 2.00 -8.14
C SER A 261 -13.81 0.49 -8.03
N ALA A 262 -12.80 -0.37 -8.19
CA ALA A 262 -12.94 -1.81 -8.02
C ALA A 262 -13.36 -2.18 -6.59
N ARG A 263 -12.73 -1.56 -5.59
CA ARG A 263 -13.09 -1.73 -4.16
C ARG A 263 -14.52 -1.29 -3.86
N ALA A 264 -14.93 -0.13 -4.40
CA ALA A 264 -16.29 0.38 -4.24
C ALA A 264 -17.33 -0.52 -4.93
N PHE A 265 -17.04 -0.98 -6.16
CA PHE A 265 -17.88 -1.91 -6.90
C PHE A 265 -18.07 -3.23 -6.14
N TYR A 266 -16.98 -3.80 -5.65
CA TYR A 266 -17.03 -5.03 -4.88
C TYR A 266 -17.81 -4.85 -3.56
N GLY A 267 -17.60 -3.75 -2.84
CA GLY A 267 -18.35 -3.43 -1.62
C GLY A 267 -19.87 -3.34 -1.85
N LYS A 268 -20.29 -2.94 -3.06
CA LYS A 268 -21.71 -2.81 -3.40
C LYS A 268 -22.33 -4.08 -3.98
N TYR A 269 -21.57 -4.85 -4.75
CA TYR A 269 -22.09 -5.97 -5.56
C TYR A 269 -21.45 -7.33 -5.24
N GLY A 270 -20.47 -7.38 -4.35
CA GLY A 270 -19.71 -8.58 -4.02
C GLY A 270 -20.57 -9.75 -3.56
N ASP A 271 -21.64 -9.48 -2.83
CA ASP A 271 -22.59 -10.51 -2.36
C ASP A 271 -23.31 -11.26 -3.50
N LYS A 272 -23.38 -10.65 -4.69
CA LYS A 272 -24.08 -11.23 -5.86
C LYS A 272 -23.21 -12.19 -6.68
N HIS A 273 -21.91 -12.18 -6.46
CA HIS A 273 -20.95 -12.94 -7.26
C HIS A 273 -20.13 -13.89 -6.40
N LYS A 274 -19.84 -15.09 -6.94
CA LYS A 274 -18.92 -16.02 -6.26
C LYS A 274 -17.52 -15.38 -6.18
N MET A 275 -17.03 -15.15 -4.96
CA MET A 275 -15.73 -14.56 -4.69
C MET A 275 -14.61 -15.18 -5.53
N ASP A 276 -14.55 -16.51 -5.59
CA ASP A 276 -13.52 -17.23 -6.34
C ASP A 276 -13.51 -16.89 -7.82
N THR A 277 -14.68 -16.77 -8.44
CA THR A 277 -14.81 -16.42 -9.87
C THR A 277 -14.35 -14.98 -10.10
N PHE A 278 -14.74 -14.08 -9.20
CA PHE A 278 -14.35 -12.67 -9.29
C PHE A 278 -12.84 -12.49 -9.13
N MET A 279 -12.23 -13.18 -8.15
CA MET A 279 -10.78 -13.15 -7.93
C MET A 279 -10.01 -13.74 -9.13
N VAL A 280 -10.46 -14.86 -9.69
CA VAL A 280 -9.82 -15.45 -10.88
C VAL A 280 -9.90 -14.51 -12.08
N ALA A 281 -11.05 -13.90 -12.34
CA ALA A 281 -11.22 -12.95 -13.43
C ALA A 281 -10.33 -11.71 -13.24
N SER A 282 -10.27 -11.16 -12.02
CA SER A 282 -9.41 -10.03 -11.67
C SER A 282 -7.92 -10.40 -11.83
N THR A 283 -7.50 -11.58 -11.40
CA THR A 283 -6.11 -12.01 -11.54
C THR A 283 -5.73 -12.26 -13.01
N ALA A 284 -6.65 -12.81 -13.81
CA ALA A 284 -6.45 -12.96 -15.26
C ALA A 284 -6.32 -11.58 -15.93
N LEU A 285 -7.17 -10.61 -15.55
CA LEU A 285 -7.07 -9.22 -16.01
C LEU A 285 -5.73 -8.59 -15.61
N CYS A 286 -5.22 -8.89 -14.41
CA CYS A 286 -3.92 -8.41 -13.95
C CYS A 286 -2.79 -8.92 -14.84
N ILE A 287 -2.75 -10.22 -15.13
CA ILE A 287 -1.76 -10.82 -16.05
C ILE A 287 -1.85 -10.13 -17.41
N ALA A 288 -3.05 -9.98 -17.97
CA ALA A 288 -3.25 -9.30 -19.26
C ALA A 288 -2.73 -7.86 -19.21
N SER A 289 -2.97 -7.14 -18.10
CA SER A 289 -2.49 -5.78 -17.89
C SER A 289 -0.96 -5.70 -17.90
N TYR A 290 -0.28 -6.59 -17.19
CA TYR A 290 1.18 -6.68 -17.18
C TYR A 290 1.75 -6.94 -18.59
N LEU A 291 1.12 -7.83 -19.36
CA LEU A 291 1.52 -8.11 -20.75
C LEU A 291 1.26 -6.91 -21.66
N LEU A 292 0.14 -6.19 -21.50
CA LEU A 292 -0.14 -4.97 -22.24
C LEU A 292 0.90 -3.87 -21.96
N ILE A 293 1.26 -3.66 -20.69
CA ILE A 293 2.26 -2.68 -20.29
C ILE A 293 3.63 -3.01 -20.92
N SER A 294 4.01 -4.27 -20.87
CA SER A 294 5.39 -4.69 -21.15
C SER A 294 5.66 -5.01 -22.62
N LEU A 295 4.71 -5.65 -23.31
CA LEU A 295 4.95 -6.20 -24.65
C LEU A 295 4.46 -5.30 -25.78
N VAL A 296 3.48 -4.43 -25.51
CA VAL A 296 2.92 -3.59 -26.57
C VAL A 296 3.80 -2.34 -26.76
N PRO A 297 4.19 -2.00 -28.00
CA PRO A 297 5.04 -0.82 -28.27
C PRO A 297 4.33 0.52 -28.03
N SER A 298 2.98 0.55 -28.11
CA SER A 298 2.18 1.77 -28.01
C SER A 298 2.16 2.32 -26.56
N PRO A 299 2.62 3.57 -26.33
CA PRO A 299 2.54 4.21 -25.02
C PRO A 299 1.12 4.28 -24.48
N VAL A 300 0.14 4.57 -25.32
CA VAL A 300 -1.27 4.68 -24.93
C VAL A 300 -1.80 3.34 -24.40
N ILE A 301 -1.50 2.24 -25.09
CA ILE A 301 -1.94 0.91 -24.67
C ILE A 301 -1.23 0.50 -23.36
N SER A 302 0.05 0.84 -23.21
CA SER A 302 0.77 0.59 -21.95
C SER A 302 0.14 1.35 -20.76
N LEU A 303 -0.28 2.59 -20.96
CA LEU A 303 -0.96 3.37 -19.91
C LEU A 303 -2.37 2.83 -19.59
N ILE A 304 -3.11 2.38 -20.60
CA ILE A 304 -4.38 1.65 -20.39
C ILE A 304 -4.10 0.39 -19.57
N GLY A 305 -3.01 -0.32 -19.87
CA GLY A 305 -2.56 -1.47 -19.09
C GLY A 305 -2.33 -1.11 -17.60
N CYS A 306 -1.70 0.03 -17.30
CA CYS A 306 -1.52 0.50 -15.93
C CYS A 306 -2.87 0.74 -15.22
N SER A 307 -3.81 1.39 -15.89
CA SER A 307 -5.15 1.65 -15.34
C SER A 307 -5.92 0.34 -15.08
N LEU A 308 -5.89 -0.59 -16.04
CA LEU A 308 -6.52 -1.92 -15.91
C LEU A 308 -5.84 -2.76 -14.81
N CYS A 309 -4.53 -2.61 -14.62
CA CYS A 309 -3.82 -3.22 -13.51
C CYS A 309 -4.40 -2.73 -12.17
N GLY A 310 -4.59 -1.41 -12.01
CA GLY A 310 -5.24 -0.84 -10.84
C GLY A 310 -6.63 -1.44 -10.58
N LEU A 311 -7.47 -1.53 -11.62
CA LEU A 311 -8.79 -2.16 -11.52
C LEU A 311 -8.70 -3.61 -11.02
N SER A 312 -7.75 -4.37 -11.55
CA SER A 312 -7.59 -5.78 -11.29
C SER A 312 -7.11 -6.09 -9.87
N VAL A 313 -6.15 -5.31 -9.34
CA VAL A 313 -5.56 -5.56 -8.02
C VAL A 313 -6.48 -5.15 -6.87
N GLY A 314 -7.44 -4.27 -7.12
CA GLY A 314 -8.33 -3.72 -6.10
C GLY A 314 -9.03 -4.76 -5.21
N ILE A 315 -9.32 -5.96 -5.76
CA ILE A 315 -10.00 -7.03 -5.02
C ILE A 315 -9.06 -8.11 -4.47
N MET A 316 -7.80 -8.18 -4.93
CA MET A 316 -6.93 -9.30 -4.59
C MET A 316 -6.62 -9.37 -3.10
N TRP A 317 -6.25 -8.24 -2.50
CA TRP A 317 -5.98 -8.11 -1.07
C TRP A 317 -7.23 -8.39 -0.24
N THR A 318 -8.29 -7.64 -0.45
CA THR A 318 -9.55 -7.75 0.30
C THR A 318 -10.24 -9.11 0.09
N GLY A 319 -10.16 -9.66 -1.12
CA GLY A 319 -10.68 -10.98 -1.45
C GLY A 319 -9.91 -12.09 -0.74
N THR A 320 -8.59 -11.98 -0.58
CA THR A 320 -7.79 -12.95 0.16
C THR A 320 -8.15 -12.94 1.64
N PHE A 321 -8.37 -11.78 2.25
CA PHE A 321 -8.88 -11.68 3.62
C PHE A 321 -10.26 -12.30 3.77
N SER A 322 -11.18 -12.02 2.85
CA SER A 322 -12.52 -12.64 2.87
C SER A 322 -12.46 -14.16 2.77
N LYS A 323 -11.57 -14.69 1.91
CA LYS A 323 -11.33 -16.15 1.82
C LYS A 323 -10.76 -16.70 3.11
N ALA A 324 -9.86 -15.99 3.77
CA ALA A 324 -9.27 -16.40 5.04
C ALA A 324 -10.34 -16.50 6.13
N ALA A 325 -11.19 -15.48 6.25
CA ALA A 325 -12.29 -15.46 7.22
C ALA A 325 -13.26 -16.64 7.06
N VAL A 326 -13.55 -17.03 5.81
CA VAL A 326 -14.44 -18.17 5.52
C VAL A 326 -13.74 -19.52 5.71
N SER A 327 -12.46 -19.61 5.33
CA SER A 327 -11.70 -20.87 5.31
C SER A 327 -11.16 -21.27 6.68
N LEU A 328 -10.81 -20.29 7.51
CA LEU A 328 -10.24 -20.45 8.85
C LEU A 328 -11.02 -19.59 9.84
N ARG A 329 -12.26 -19.98 10.12
CA ARG A 329 -13.19 -19.21 10.96
C ARG A 329 -12.66 -18.88 12.37
N THR A 330 -11.84 -19.76 12.90
CA THR A 330 -11.20 -19.61 14.22
C THR A 330 -9.82 -18.97 14.15
N GLY A 331 -9.37 -18.50 12.98
CA GLY A 331 -8.03 -17.95 12.77
C GLY A 331 -7.70 -16.72 13.62
N GLY A 332 -8.73 -15.96 14.01
CA GLY A 332 -8.58 -14.83 14.92
C GLY A 332 -7.70 -13.71 14.40
N THR A 333 -7.36 -12.76 15.27
CA THR A 333 -6.54 -11.58 14.96
C THR A 333 -5.14 -11.96 14.46
N ALA A 334 -4.54 -13.02 15.02
CA ALA A 334 -3.20 -13.48 14.63
C ALA A 334 -3.13 -13.90 13.15
N MET A 335 -4.18 -14.56 12.64
CA MET A 335 -4.25 -14.93 11.22
C MET A 335 -4.24 -13.70 10.32
N PHE A 336 -5.07 -12.71 10.63
CA PHE A 336 -5.17 -11.49 9.83
C PHE A 336 -3.86 -10.69 9.87
N ALA A 337 -3.22 -10.57 11.05
CA ALA A 337 -1.93 -9.89 11.19
C ALA A 337 -0.83 -10.56 10.36
N LEU A 338 -0.73 -11.90 10.40
CA LEU A 338 0.26 -12.62 9.61
C LEU A 338 -0.02 -12.55 8.10
N LEU A 339 -1.29 -12.52 7.70
CA LEU A 339 -1.65 -12.32 6.29
C LEU A 339 -1.29 -10.91 5.82
N ALA A 340 -1.54 -9.88 6.63
CA ALA A 340 -1.10 -8.51 6.33
C ALA A 340 0.42 -8.47 6.14
N LEU A 341 1.17 -9.02 7.10
CA LEU A 341 2.63 -9.13 7.03
C LEU A 341 3.12 -9.81 5.74
N ALA A 342 2.43 -10.86 5.27
CA ALA A 342 2.75 -11.50 3.99
C ALA A 342 2.46 -10.57 2.80
N GLY A 343 1.39 -9.78 2.89
CA GLY A 343 1.06 -8.76 1.89
C GLY A 343 2.14 -7.68 1.80
N ASP A 344 2.61 -7.18 2.94
CA ASP A 344 3.66 -6.15 3.02
C ASP A 344 5.01 -6.65 2.51
N LEU A 345 5.31 -7.94 2.78
CA LEU A 345 6.45 -8.59 2.13
C LEU A 345 6.30 -8.60 0.61
N GLY A 346 5.07 -8.79 0.10
CA GLY A 346 4.75 -8.64 -1.31
C GLY A 346 4.95 -7.20 -1.80
N CYS A 347 4.46 -6.22 -1.05
CA CYS A 347 4.62 -4.79 -1.36
C CYS A 347 6.09 -4.37 -1.44
N SER A 348 6.96 -4.99 -0.66
CA SER A 348 8.40 -4.79 -0.75
C SER A 348 9.02 -5.54 -1.94
N SER A 349 8.73 -6.83 -2.10
CA SER A 349 9.39 -7.70 -3.09
C SER A 349 8.96 -7.40 -4.54
N GLY A 350 7.70 -7.01 -4.77
CA GLY A 350 7.17 -6.69 -6.09
C GLY A 350 7.94 -5.58 -6.80
N PRO A 351 7.93 -4.35 -6.29
CA PRO A 351 8.65 -3.23 -6.89
C PRO A 351 10.17 -3.42 -6.85
N THR A 352 10.72 -4.12 -5.86
CA THR A 352 12.13 -4.48 -5.79
C THR A 352 12.54 -5.33 -7.00
N LEU A 353 11.78 -6.37 -7.33
CA LEU A 353 12.01 -7.19 -8.51
C LEU A 353 11.98 -6.35 -9.80
N VAL A 354 10.95 -5.51 -9.95
CA VAL A 354 10.82 -4.62 -11.12
C VAL A 354 12.03 -3.70 -11.24
N GLY A 355 12.43 -3.06 -10.16
CA GLY A 355 13.55 -2.12 -10.17
C GLY A 355 14.89 -2.79 -10.52
N PHE A 356 15.24 -3.89 -9.87
CA PHE A 356 16.50 -4.60 -10.13
C PHE A 356 16.56 -5.22 -11.54
N VAL A 357 15.44 -5.78 -12.03
CA VAL A 357 15.40 -6.29 -13.41
C VAL A 357 15.51 -5.14 -14.42
N SER A 358 14.88 -4.00 -14.16
CA SER A 358 14.99 -2.81 -15.01
C SER A 358 16.44 -2.30 -15.06
N ASP A 359 17.11 -2.22 -13.91
CA ASP A 359 18.52 -1.80 -13.82
C ASP A 359 19.44 -2.77 -14.56
N ALA A 360 19.31 -4.07 -14.34
CA ALA A 360 20.06 -5.11 -15.02
C ALA A 360 19.82 -5.13 -16.55
N ALA A 361 18.66 -4.64 -16.98
CA ALA A 361 18.29 -4.49 -18.39
C ALA A 361 18.61 -3.10 -18.97
N ASN A 362 19.63 -2.40 -18.44
CA ASN A 362 20.05 -1.06 -18.87
C ASN A 362 18.91 0.00 -18.80
N GLY A 363 18.10 -0.03 -17.75
CA GLY A 363 16.99 0.88 -17.52
C GLY A 363 15.69 0.52 -18.25
N ASN A 364 15.62 -0.67 -18.85
CA ASN A 364 14.39 -1.09 -19.55
C ASN A 364 13.28 -1.48 -18.59
N MET A 365 12.44 -0.50 -18.24
CA MET A 365 11.34 -0.67 -17.30
C MET A 365 10.26 -1.64 -17.78
N LYS A 366 10.09 -1.84 -19.11
CA LYS A 366 9.16 -2.83 -19.66
C LYS A 366 9.56 -4.25 -19.26
N LEU A 367 10.86 -4.56 -19.30
CA LEU A 367 11.37 -5.87 -18.86
C LEU A 367 11.23 -6.04 -17.35
N GLY A 368 11.46 -4.98 -16.58
CA GLY A 368 11.23 -5.02 -15.14
C GLY A 368 9.77 -5.33 -14.78
N ILE A 369 8.81 -4.62 -15.40
CA ILE A 369 7.39 -4.88 -15.18
C ILE A 369 6.99 -6.28 -15.68
N LEU A 370 7.54 -6.73 -16.80
CA LEU A 370 7.30 -8.09 -17.30
C LEU A 370 7.72 -9.16 -16.29
N ALA A 371 8.85 -8.98 -15.60
CA ALA A 371 9.27 -9.89 -14.55
C ALA A 371 8.25 -9.97 -13.41
N GLY A 372 7.57 -8.87 -13.11
CA GLY A 372 6.51 -8.80 -12.09
C GLY A 372 5.29 -9.68 -12.39
N VAL A 373 5.10 -10.15 -13.64
CA VAL A 373 3.97 -11.04 -14.02
C VAL A 373 3.98 -12.36 -13.25
N VAL A 374 5.11 -12.74 -12.66
CA VAL A 374 5.22 -13.95 -11.83
C VAL A 374 4.22 -13.92 -10.66
N PHE A 375 4.01 -12.78 -10.04
CA PHE A 375 3.14 -12.66 -8.86
C PHE A 375 1.67 -12.94 -9.18
N PRO A 376 1.00 -12.27 -10.13
CA PRO A 376 -0.38 -12.61 -10.47
C PRO A 376 -0.48 -14.02 -11.10
N THR A 377 0.57 -14.53 -11.74
CA THR A 377 0.59 -15.91 -12.25
C THR A 377 0.57 -16.92 -11.10
N VAL A 378 1.38 -16.73 -10.07
CA VAL A 378 1.33 -17.58 -8.86
C VAL A 378 -0.02 -17.44 -8.17
N LEU A 379 -0.57 -16.25 -8.07
CA LEU A 379 -1.89 -16.02 -7.45
C LEU A 379 -3.01 -16.79 -8.17
N ILE A 380 -3.06 -16.74 -9.51
CA ILE A 380 -4.10 -17.48 -10.27
C ILE A 380 -3.94 -18.99 -10.12
N LEU A 381 -2.71 -19.50 -10.06
CA LEU A 381 -2.45 -20.90 -9.77
C LEU A 381 -2.94 -21.30 -8.38
N CYS A 382 -2.67 -20.47 -7.36
CA CYS A 382 -3.20 -20.67 -6.02
C CYS A 382 -4.74 -20.69 -5.99
N LEU A 383 -5.40 -19.84 -6.76
CA LEU A 383 -6.86 -19.78 -6.86
C LEU A 383 -7.46 -21.02 -7.55
N ILE A 384 -6.80 -21.52 -8.60
CA ILE A 384 -7.28 -22.69 -9.37
C ILE A 384 -7.02 -23.97 -8.58
N PHE A 385 -5.79 -24.21 -8.14
CA PHE A 385 -5.40 -25.44 -7.44
C PHE A 385 -5.84 -25.45 -5.98
N GLY A 386 -5.98 -24.29 -5.34
CA GLY A 386 -6.50 -24.18 -3.98
C GLY A 386 -7.95 -24.68 -3.83
N LYS A 387 -8.74 -24.68 -4.91
CA LYS A 387 -10.08 -25.31 -4.94
C LYS A 387 -10.02 -26.81 -4.69
N SER A 388 -8.93 -27.47 -5.04
CA SER A 388 -8.73 -28.91 -4.84
C SER A 388 -8.34 -29.26 -3.40
N ILE A 389 -7.89 -28.29 -2.61
CA ILE A 389 -7.68 -28.45 -1.18
C ILE A 389 -9.06 -28.33 -0.53
N LYS A 390 -9.85 -29.41 -0.63
CA LYS A 390 -11.15 -29.48 0.04
C LYS A 390 -10.96 -29.18 1.51
N ILE A 391 -11.58 -28.09 1.97
CA ILE A 391 -11.82 -27.82 3.38
C ILE A 391 -12.60 -29.04 3.87
N ARG A 392 -11.92 -29.98 4.54
CA ARG A 392 -12.62 -31.00 5.31
C ARG A 392 -13.41 -30.21 6.34
N LYS A 393 -14.75 -30.28 6.20
CA LYS A 393 -15.64 -29.85 7.27
C LYS A 393 -15.19 -30.59 8.52
N GLN A 394 -14.59 -29.89 9.45
CA GLN A 394 -14.52 -30.29 10.85
C GLN A 394 -15.82 -29.86 11.54
#